data_2d047cd1e946011b25199617ad04c6df
#
_entry.id   2d047cd1e946011b25199617ad04c6df
#
_cell.length_a   1.000
_cell.length_b   1.000
_cell.length_c   1.000
_cell.angle_alpha   90.00
_cell.angle_beta   90.00
_cell.angle_gamma   90.00
#
_symmetry.space_group_name_H-M   'P 1'
#
loop_
_entity.id
_entity.type
_entity.pdbx_description
1 polymer ?
#
loop_
_entity_poly.entity_id
_entity_poly.type
_entity_poly.pdbx_seq_one_letter_code
_entity_poly.pdbx_strand_id
1 'polypeptide(L)'
;RLDHDQNTLPLLRPYIPEGGTVIDIGAYIGDHTVFYAACTGYMGNIFAFEPNPEAFECLRYNTADIACVSAYNVGASDSTHTIGIAPNSNGGASHAIPGGEVPCIPIDELHIERCDFIKLDCEGMEPRAMAGMAKTVARCRPVMLIEVNEAALLRQGFSPEHIFRHLREWGYICRNIYATQPMTGAQFDILCIPDATTR
;
A
#
# COMPACT_ATOMS: atom_id res chain seq x y z
N ARG A 1 0.34 15.84 -7.95
CA ARG A 1 -0.17 14.67 -7.19
C ARG A 1 -1.65 14.84 -6.84
N LEU A 2 -2.10 15.97 -6.30
CA LEU A 2 -3.51 16.21 -5.91
C LEU A 2 -4.53 15.95 -7.04
N ASP A 3 -4.21 16.30 -8.30
CA ASP A 3 -5.12 16.07 -9.45
C ASP A 3 -5.25 14.59 -9.82
N HIS A 4 -4.16 13.81 -9.65
CA HIS A 4 -4.17 12.37 -9.89
C HIS A 4 -5.04 11.65 -8.84
N ASP A 5 -4.86 11.98 -7.58
CA ASP A 5 -5.58 11.37 -6.46
C ASP A 5 -7.09 11.65 -6.53
N GLN A 6 -7.51 12.87 -6.91
CA GLN A 6 -8.92 13.22 -7.09
C GLN A 6 -9.64 12.36 -8.14
N ASN A 7 -8.93 11.88 -9.14
CA ASN A 7 -9.48 11.01 -10.18
C ASN A 7 -9.43 9.53 -9.81
N THR A 8 -8.42 9.11 -9.05
CA THR A 8 -8.21 7.70 -8.66
C THR A 8 -9.10 7.28 -7.51
N LEU A 9 -9.19 8.09 -6.45
CA LEU A 9 -9.89 7.73 -5.22
C LEU A 9 -11.37 7.35 -5.44
N PRO A 10 -12.18 8.08 -6.24
CA PRO A 10 -13.57 7.69 -6.48
C PRO A 10 -13.72 6.32 -7.16
N LEU A 11 -12.72 5.89 -7.96
CA LEU A 11 -12.72 4.60 -8.62
C LEU A 11 -12.52 3.43 -7.64
N LEU A 12 -11.96 3.69 -6.47
CA LEU A 12 -11.68 2.68 -5.45
C LEU A 12 -12.89 2.37 -4.55
N ARG A 13 -13.80 3.34 -4.40
CA ARG A 13 -14.95 3.22 -3.50
C ARG A 13 -15.75 1.91 -3.65
N PRO A 14 -16.01 1.37 -4.86
CA PRO A 14 -16.75 0.12 -5.02
C PRO A 14 -16.06 -1.12 -4.44
N TYR A 15 -14.77 -1.04 -4.15
CA TYR A 15 -13.94 -2.14 -3.66
C TYR A 15 -13.69 -2.08 -2.14
N ILE A 16 -14.17 -1.03 -1.48
CA ILE A 16 -13.99 -0.81 -0.03
C ILE A 16 -15.36 -0.89 0.62
N PRO A 17 -15.71 -2.01 1.24
CA PRO A 17 -17.02 -2.18 1.84
C PRO A 17 -17.19 -1.33 3.10
N GLU A 18 -18.41 -0.92 3.40
CA GLU A 18 -18.76 -0.30 4.67
C GLU A 18 -18.42 -1.26 5.82
N GLY A 19 -17.81 -0.76 6.91
CA GLY A 19 -17.28 -1.58 7.99
C GLY A 19 -16.10 -2.47 7.59
N GLY A 20 -15.49 -2.25 6.42
CA GLY A 20 -14.37 -3.02 5.90
C GLY A 20 -13.04 -2.75 6.60
N THR A 21 -12.08 -3.63 6.38
CA THR A 21 -10.71 -3.48 6.88
C THR A 21 -9.78 -3.15 5.71
N VAL A 22 -9.01 -2.07 5.84
CA VAL A 22 -8.05 -1.59 4.83
C VAL A 22 -6.64 -1.56 5.41
N ILE A 23 -5.67 -1.98 4.62
CA ILE A 23 -4.24 -1.83 4.88
C ILE A 23 -3.70 -0.80 3.88
N ASP A 24 -3.15 0.32 4.39
CA ASP A 24 -2.59 1.42 3.61
C ASP A 24 -1.07 1.46 3.82
N ILE A 25 -0.31 0.91 2.87
CA ILE A 25 1.15 0.84 2.90
C ILE A 25 1.73 1.98 2.07
N GLY A 26 2.55 2.83 2.71
CA GLY A 26 2.99 4.10 2.17
C GLY A 26 1.90 5.16 2.30
N ALA A 27 1.38 5.33 3.51
CA ALA A 27 0.25 6.20 3.81
C ALA A 27 0.59 7.71 3.69
N TYR A 28 1.88 8.06 3.64
CA TYR A 28 2.40 9.42 3.53
C TYR A 28 1.77 10.35 4.58
N ILE A 29 1.06 11.40 4.18
CA ILE A 29 0.40 12.36 5.09
C ILE A 29 -1.03 11.96 5.44
N GLY A 30 -1.56 10.83 4.92
CA GLY A 30 -2.85 10.26 5.29
C GLY A 30 -4.05 10.71 4.47
N ASP A 31 -3.86 11.35 3.33
CA ASP A 31 -4.95 11.75 2.42
C ASP A 31 -5.77 10.55 1.92
N HIS A 32 -5.10 9.48 1.47
CA HIS A 32 -5.75 8.22 1.13
C HIS A 32 -6.35 7.53 2.36
N THR A 33 -5.65 7.52 3.48
CA THR A 33 -6.10 6.93 4.75
C THR A 33 -7.45 7.52 5.20
N VAL A 34 -7.59 8.86 5.16
CA VAL A 34 -8.84 9.56 5.47
C VAL A 34 -9.97 9.18 4.51
N PHE A 35 -9.66 9.06 3.21
CA PHE A 35 -10.62 8.60 2.22
C PHE A 35 -11.09 7.16 2.50
N TYR A 36 -10.20 6.25 2.85
CA TYR A 36 -10.56 4.87 3.18
C TYR A 36 -11.43 4.80 4.44
N ALA A 37 -11.12 5.61 5.45
CA ALA A 37 -11.98 5.72 6.64
C ALA A 37 -13.39 6.17 6.28
N ALA A 38 -13.53 7.16 5.39
CA ALA A 38 -14.85 7.61 4.90
C ALA A 38 -15.57 6.52 4.08
N CYS A 39 -14.84 5.74 3.26
CA CYS A 39 -15.42 4.62 2.50
C CYS A 39 -15.99 3.54 3.41
N THR A 40 -15.31 3.23 4.52
CA THR A 40 -15.78 2.26 5.51
C THR A 40 -16.87 2.80 6.43
N GLY A 41 -17.33 4.06 6.20
CA GLY A 41 -18.33 4.71 7.05
C GLY A 41 -17.81 4.99 8.46
N TYR A 42 -16.50 5.08 8.64
CA TYR A 42 -15.82 5.22 9.95
C TYR A 42 -16.11 4.07 10.93
N MET A 43 -16.64 2.95 10.44
CA MET A 43 -17.00 1.75 11.22
C MET A 43 -16.08 0.56 10.95
N GLY A 44 -15.12 0.73 10.06
CA GLY A 44 -14.13 -0.29 9.70
C GLY A 44 -12.86 -0.24 10.55
N ASN A 45 -11.77 -0.80 10.00
CA ASN A 45 -10.43 -0.70 10.56
C ASN A 45 -9.46 -0.30 9.46
N ILE A 46 -8.68 0.75 9.68
CA ILE A 46 -7.66 1.21 8.75
C ILE A 46 -6.29 1.08 9.44
N PHE A 47 -5.43 0.25 8.88
CA PHE A 47 -4.04 0.08 9.32
C PHE A 47 -3.13 0.84 8.36
N ALA A 48 -2.59 1.99 8.78
CA ALA A 48 -1.80 2.88 7.95
C ALA A 48 -0.32 2.82 8.34
N PHE A 49 0.56 2.56 7.38
CA PHE A 49 1.99 2.37 7.57
C PHE A 49 2.76 3.44 6.80
N GLU A 50 3.55 4.23 7.52
CA GLU A 50 4.41 5.27 6.94
C GLU A 50 5.77 5.27 7.64
N PRO A 51 6.86 4.86 6.93
CA PRO A 51 8.19 4.79 7.52
C PRO A 51 8.86 6.17 7.72
N ASN A 52 8.56 7.17 6.87
CA ASN A 52 9.16 8.50 7.00
C ASN A 52 8.61 9.22 8.25
N PRO A 53 9.43 9.53 9.28
CA PRO A 53 8.94 10.13 10.52
C PRO A 53 8.24 11.48 10.32
N GLU A 54 8.70 12.32 9.38
CA GLU A 54 8.10 13.63 9.12
C GLU A 54 6.70 13.47 8.48
N ALA A 55 6.57 12.58 7.51
CA ALA A 55 5.30 12.26 6.88
C ALA A 55 4.34 11.58 7.88
N PHE A 56 4.87 10.68 8.72
CA PHE A 56 4.10 10.01 9.77
C PHE A 56 3.50 11.00 10.79
N GLU A 57 4.23 12.04 11.19
CA GLU A 57 3.66 13.07 12.08
C GLU A 57 2.47 13.79 11.43
N CYS A 58 2.54 14.03 10.11
CA CYS A 58 1.40 14.59 9.37
C CYS A 58 0.23 13.58 9.30
N LEU A 59 0.51 12.31 8.99
CA LEU A 59 -0.47 11.24 8.99
C LEU A 59 -1.19 11.17 10.35
N ARG A 60 -0.43 11.11 11.44
CA ARG A 60 -0.94 11.06 12.81
C ARG A 60 -1.81 12.27 13.14
N TYR A 61 -1.41 13.47 12.72
CA TYR A 61 -2.19 14.70 12.93
C TYR A 61 -3.51 14.66 12.13
N ASN A 62 -3.44 14.28 10.85
CA ASN A 62 -4.60 14.26 9.95
C ASN A 62 -5.63 13.16 10.30
N THR A 63 -5.22 12.15 11.05
CA THR A 63 -6.09 11.03 11.44
C THR A 63 -6.42 10.98 12.93
N ALA A 64 -5.97 11.96 13.71
CA ALA A 64 -6.07 11.97 15.18
C ALA A 64 -7.51 11.80 15.71
N ASP A 65 -8.49 12.36 15.02
CA ASP A 65 -9.91 12.30 15.41
C ASP A 65 -10.69 11.17 14.70
N ILE A 66 -9.99 10.28 13.98
CA ILE A 66 -10.60 9.18 13.24
C ILE A 66 -10.36 7.86 13.98
N ALA A 67 -11.27 7.47 14.84
CA ALA A 67 -11.12 6.34 15.77
C ALA A 67 -10.87 4.98 15.10
N CYS A 68 -11.24 4.80 13.83
CA CYS A 68 -11.04 3.56 13.08
C CYS A 68 -9.64 3.47 12.42
N VAL A 69 -8.77 4.47 12.58
CA VAL A 69 -7.42 4.49 12.01
C VAL A 69 -6.39 4.13 13.08
N SER A 70 -5.55 3.17 12.76
CA SER A 70 -4.33 2.83 13.50
C SER A 70 -3.12 3.14 12.63
N ALA A 71 -2.36 4.18 13.00
CA ALA A 71 -1.19 4.62 12.25
C ALA A 71 0.11 4.10 12.89
N TYR A 72 1.05 3.62 12.07
CA TYR A 72 2.31 3.01 12.48
C TYR A 72 3.49 3.68 11.77
N ASN A 73 4.49 4.16 12.53
CA ASN A 73 5.74 4.67 11.95
C ASN A 73 6.70 3.52 11.68
N VAL A 74 6.34 2.67 10.74
CA VAL A 74 7.13 1.51 10.31
C VAL A 74 6.98 1.29 8.81
N GLY A 75 7.98 0.72 8.16
CA GLY A 75 7.89 0.23 6.79
C GLY A 75 7.36 -1.21 6.74
N ALA A 76 6.67 -1.55 5.65
CA ALA A 76 6.31 -2.93 5.36
C ALA A 76 7.45 -3.64 4.62
N SER A 77 7.83 -4.86 5.06
CA SER A 77 8.92 -5.61 4.47
C SER A 77 8.72 -7.12 4.63
N ASP A 78 9.64 -7.92 4.08
CA ASP A 78 9.67 -9.39 4.16
C ASP A 78 10.19 -9.93 5.50
N SER A 79 10.83 -9.08 6.30
CA SER A 79 11.43 -9.43 7.59
C SER A 79 11.55 -8.20 8.49
N THR A 80 11.70 -8.42 9.79
CA THR A 80 11.94 -7.36 10.77
C THR A 80 13.39 -6.91 10.70
N HIS A 81 13.59 -5.63 10.36
CA HIS A 81 14.90 -4.95 10.29
C HIS A 81 14.72 -3.43 10.37
N THR A 82 15.79 -2.66 10.21
CA THR A 82 15.73 -1.20 10.14
C THR A 82 16.28 -0.68 8.82
N ILE A 83 15.76 0.47 8.40
CA ILE A 83 16.17 1.21 7.20
C ILE A 83 16.46 2.67 7.52
N GLY A 84 17.22 3.33 6.67
CA GLY A 84 17.25 4.79 6.58
C GLY A 84 16.21 5.27 5.57
N ILE A 85 15.86 6.55 5.67
CA ILE A 85 14.98 7.22 4.71
C ILE A 85 15.77 8.31 4.00
N ALA A 86 15.94 8.18 2.70
CA ALA A 86 16.53 9.25 1.89
C ALA A 86 15.44 10.30 1.60
N PRO A 87 15.70 11.57 1.97
CA PRO A 87 14.76 12.65 1.64
C PRO A 87 14.71 12.86 0.13
N ASN A 88 13.52 13.14 -0.38
CA ASN A 88 13.35 13.63 -1.73
C ASN A 88 12.79 15.07 -1.67
N SER A 89 13.17 15.90 -2.64
CA SER A 89 12.69 17.27 -2.76
C SER A 89 11.16 17.43 -2.79
N ASN A 90 10.44 16.36 -3.14
CA ASN A 90 8.99 16.32 -3.22
C ASN A 90 8.29 15.67 -2.01
N GLY A 91 9.03 15.36 -0.91
CA GLY A 91 8.47 14.79 0.32
C GLY A 91 7.80 13.41 0.17
N GLY A 92 6.93 13.25 -0.83
CA GLY A 92 6.16 12.03 -1.08
C GLY A 92 6.87 10.93 -1.87
N ALA A 93 8.11 11.13 -2.30
CA ALA A 93 8.92 10.13 -2.98
C ALA A 93 10.19 9.78 -2.18
N SER A 94 10.10 9.88 -0.85
CA SER A 94 11.16 9.42 0.05
C SER A 94 11.29 7.91 -0.05
N HIS A 95 12.53 7.40 -0.15
CA HIS A 95 12.75 5.97 -0.37
C HIS A 95 13.72 5.37 0.66
N ALA A 96 13.62 4.06 0.82
CA ALA A 96 14.46 3.30 1.73
C ALA A 96 15.92 3.28 1.26
N ILE A 97 16.85 3.47 2.20
CA ILE A 97 18.29 3.28 2.01
C ILE A 97 18.85 2.37 3.12
N PRO A 98 20.00 1.72 2.89
CA PRO A 98 20.67 0.96 3.94
C PRO A 98 21.09 1.83 5.11
N GLY A 99 21.01 1.27 6.32
CA GLY A 99 21.39 1.96 7.56
C GLY A 99 20.34 2.95 8.02
N GLY A 100 20.14 3.06 9.32
CA GLY A 100 19.14 3.92 9.94
C GLY A 100 18.34 3.18 11.00
N GLU A 101 17.38 3.88 11.60
CA GLU A 101 16.67 3.40 12.80
C GLU A 101 15.17 3.19 12.55
N VAL A 102 14.68 3.45 11.32
CA VAL A 102 13.26 3.29 11.00
C VAL A 102 12.94 1.80 10.89
N PRO A 103 12.05 1.27 11.75
CA PRO A 103 11.72 -0.15 11.73
C PRO A 103 10.93 -0.54 10.48
N CYS A 104 11.17 -1.77 10.02
CA CYS A 104 10.38 -2.46 9.03
C CYS A 104 9.90 -3.79 9.59
N ILE A 105 8.67 -4.17 9.27
CA ILE A 105 8.07 -5.42 9.74
C ILE A 105 7.27 -6.11 8.62
N PRO A 106 7.14 -7.45 8.67
CA PRO A 106 6.13 -8.15 7.90
C PRO A 106 4.72 -7.81 8.39
N ILE A 107 3.81 -7.52 7.48
CA ILE A 107 2.39 -7.28 7.81
C ILE A 107 1.76 -8.53 8.45
N ASP A 108 2.22 -9.71 8.08
CA ASP A 108 1.75 -10.99 8.63
C ASP A 108 1.99 -11.13 10.15
N GLU A 109 2.94 -10.39 10.75
CA GLU A 109 3.20 -10.37 12.20
C GLU A 109 2.10 -9.66 12.99
N LEU A 110 1.29 -8.84 12.34
CA LEU A 110 0.17 -8.14 12.99
C LEU A 110 -1.09 -8.99 13.14
N HIS A 111 -1.10 -10.19 12.57
CA HIS A 111 -2.23 -11.15 12.66
C HIS A 111 -3.59 -10.52 12.32
N ILE A 112 -3.64 -9.70 11.26
CA ILE A 112 -4.88 -9.03 10.80
C ILE A 112 -5.83 -10.10 10.24
N GLU A 113 -6.90 -10.42 10.97
CA GLU A 113 -7.83 -11.52 10.64
C GLU A 113 -8.71 -11.24 9.42
N ARG A 114 -9.03 -9.98 9.16
CA ARG A 114 -9.83 -9.53 8.03
C ARG A 114 -9.11 -8.42 7.28
N CYS A 115 -9.07 -8.51 5.97
CA CYS A 115 -8.59 -7.46 5.09
C CYS A 115 -9.40 -7.50 3.79
N ASP A 116 -10.08 -6.39 3.48
CA ASP A 116 -10.92 -6.26 2.29
C ASP A 116 -10.19 -5.53 1.16
N PHE A 117 -9.30 -4.59 1.53
CA PHE A 117 -8.57 -3.79 0.57
C PHE A 117 -7.14 -3.51 1.06
N ILE A 118 -6.18 -3.51 0.13
CA ILE A 118 -4.79 -3.09 0.37
C ILE A 118 -4.40 -2.03 -0.65
N LYS A 119 -3.85 -0.89 -0.19
CA LYS A 119 -3.05 0.02 -1.02
C LYS A 119 -1.58 -0.26 -0.77
N LEU A 120 -0.80 -0.38 -1.84
CA LEU A 120 0.64 -0.64 -1.78
C LEU A 120 1.38 0.34 -2.70
N ASP A 121 2.06 1.30 -2.09
CA ASP A 121 2.83 2.36 -2.74
C ASP A 121 3.96 2.76 -1.79
N CYS A 122 5.08 2.06 -1.87
CA CYS A 122 6.20 2.18 -0.94
C CYS A 122 7.56 2.37 -1.64
N GLU A 123 7.51 3.07 -2.79
CA GLU A 123 8.68 3.63 -3.49
C GLU A 123 9.78 2.60 -3.81
N GLY A 124 9.33 1.43 -4.33
CA GLY A 124 10.18 0.35 -4.81
C GLY A 124 10.33 -0.82 -3.83
N MET A 125 9.75 -0.73 -2.63
CA MET A 125 9.77 -1.82 -1.65
C MET A 125 8.57 -2.78 -1.79
N GLU A 126 7.71 -2.59 -2.80
CA GLU A 126 6.50 -3.39 -3.04
C GLU A 126 6.77 -4.90 -3.03
N PRO A 127 7.81 -5.45 -3.70
CA PRO A 127 8.06 -6.89 -3.68
C PRO A 127 8.38 -7.45 -2.29
N ARG A 128 9.09 -6.67 -1.45
CA ARG A 128 9.36 -7.07 -0.06
C ARG A 128 8.10 -7.00 0.80
N ALA A 129 7.33 -5.92 0.70
CA ALA A 129 6.06 -5.78 1.41
C ALA A 129 5.09 -6.91 1.02
N MET A 130 5.01 -7.25 -0.27
CA MET A 130 4.21 -8.39 -0.76
C MET A 130 4.65 -9.71 -0.12
N ALA A 131 5.95 -9.98 -0.06
CA ALA A 131 6.46 -11.19 0.59
C ALA A 131 6.07 -11.24 2.08
N GLY A 132 6.11 -10.08 2.78
CA GLY A 132 5.78 -9.97 4.21
C GLY A 132 4.28 -9.97 4.54
N MET A 133 3.39 -9.95 3.53
CA MET A 133 1.93 -10.04 3.71
C MET A 133 1.29 -11.26 3.03
N ALA A 134 2.10 -12.21 2.58
CA ALA A 134 1.64 -13.35 1.79
C ALA A 134 0.57 -14.19 2.50
N LYS A 135 0.69 -14.41 3.82
CA LYS A 135 -0.30 -15.15 4.62
C LYS A 135 -1.61 -14.37 4.75
N THR A 136 -1.53 -13.06 4.96
CA THR A 136 -2.70 -12.17 5.03
C THR A 136 -3.44 -12.17 3.70
N VAL A 137 -2.73 -12.04 2.57
CA VAL A 137 -3.33 -12.12 1.22
C VAL A 137 -3.95 -13.48 0.95
N ALA A 138 -3.27 -14.57 1.29
CA ALA A 138 -3.80 -15.93 1.11
C ALA A 138 -5.09 -16.17 1.92
N ARG A 139 -5.17 -15.64 3.14
CA ARG A 139 -6.33 -15.79 4.04
C ARG A 139 -7.49 -14.89 3.63
N CYS A 140 -7.23 -13.62 3.38
CA CYS A 140 -8.26 -12.59 3.23
C CYS A 140 -8.68 -12.34 1.78
N ARG A 141 -7.80 -12.63 0.81
CA ARG A 141 -8.05 -12.38 -0.62
C ARG A 141 -8.52 -10.95 -0.92
N PRO A 142 -7.85 -9.90 -0.41
CA PRO A 142 -8.28 -8.51 -0.57
C PRO A 142 -8.21 -8.05 -2.03
N VAL A 143 -8.99 -7.03 -2.38
CA VAL A 143 -8.68 -6.24 -3.58
C VAL A 143 -7.46 -5.38 -3.29
N MET A 144 -6.57 -5.21 -4.27
CA MET A 144 -5.35 -4.42 -4.07
C MET A 144 -5.20 -3.32 -5.12
N LEU A 145 -4.78 -2.14 -4.68
CA LEU A 145 -4.23 -1.08 -5.52
C LEU A 145 -2.72 -1.06 -5.31
N ILE A 146 -1.96 -1.22 -6.38
CA ILE A 146 -0.50 -1.26 -6.32
C ILE A 146 0.09 -0.25 -7.29
N GLU A 147 0.95 0.64 -6.80
CA GLU A 147 1.79 1.47 -7.67
C GLU A 147 2.90 0.62 -8.27
N VAL A 148 3.09 0.73 -9.57
CA VAL A 148 4.22 0.14 -10.30
C VAL A 148 5.08 1.28 -10.83
N ASN A 149 6.18 1.58 -10.13
CA ASN A 149 7.17 2.59 -10.50
C ASN A 149 8.49 1.91 -10.84
N GLU A 150 8.79 1.78 -12.13
CA GLU A 150 9.97 1.05 -12.60
C GLU A 150 11.27 1.64 -12.05
N ALA A 151 11.40 2.96 -12.01
CA ALA A 151 12.60 3.63 -11.52
C ALA A 151 12.80 3.42 -10.01
N ALA A 152 11.71 3.43 -9.22
CA ALA A 152 11.74 3.14 -7.80
C ALA A 152 12.13 1.68 -7.54
N LEU A 153 11.52 0.74 -8.26
CA LEU A 153 11.83 -0.68 -8.16
C LEU A 153 13.30 -0.97 -8.50
N LEU A 154 13.81 -0.41 -9.59
CA LEU A 154 15.22 -0.59 -10.00
C LEU A 154 16.21 -0.08 -8.96
N ARG A 155 15.91 1.04 -8.28
CA ARG A 155 16.74 1.54 -7.16
C ARG A 155 16.87 0.53 -6.03
N GLN A 156 15.83 -0.27 -5.80
CA GLN A 156 15.78 -1.29 -4.74
C GLN A 156 16.22 -2.68 -5.23
N GLY A 157 16.71 -2.79 -6.49
CA GLY A 157 17.16 -4.06 -7.10
C GLY A 157 16.03 -4.96 -7.60
N PHE A 158 14.84 -4.41 -7.79
CA PHE A 158 13.67 -5.11 -8.30
C PHE A 158 13.29 -4.63 -9.71
N SER A 159 12.28 -5.29 -10.28
CA SER A 159 11.62 -4.92 -11.53
C SER A 159 10.12 -5.14 -11.39
N PRO A 160 9.28 -4.58 -12.27
CA PRO A 160 7.83 -4.83 -12.29
C PRO A 160 7.46 -6.32 -12.31
N GLU A 161 8.30 -7.17 -12.92
CA GLU A 161 8.09 -8.61 -12.98
C GLU A 161 8.05 -9.28 -11.60
N HIS A 162 8.73 -8.74 -10.59
CA HIS A 162 8.64 -9.26 -9.22
C HIS A 162 7.24 -9.08 -8.62
N ILE A 163 6.59 -7.94 -8.88
CA ILE A 163 5.19 -7.69 -8.47
C ILE A 163 4.25 -8.64 -9.22
N PHE A 164 4.35 -8.69 -10.55
CA PHE A 164 3.46 -9.52 -11.37
C PHE A 164 3.61 -11.02 -11.11
N ARG A 165 4.81 -11.48 -10.75
CA ARG A 165 5.03 -12.87 -10.33
C ARG A 165 4.22 -13.21 -9.08
N HIS A 166 4.29 -12.41 -8.00
CA HIS A 166 3.48 -12.61 -6.81
C HIS A 166 1.98 -12.64 -7.14
N LEU A 167 1.52 -11.69 -7.95
CA LEU A 167 0.10 -11.59 -8.30
C LEU A 167 -0.40 -12.81 -9.09
N ARG A 168 0.41 -13.34 -10.02
CA ARG A 168 0.09 -14.59 -10.74
C ARG A 168 0.06 -15.79 -9.80
N GLU A 169 1.09 -15.92 -8.94
CA GLU A 169 1.15 -17.02 -7.95
C GLU A 169 -0.02 -17.00 -6.98
N TRP A 170 -0.50 -15.81 -6.63
CA TRP A 170 -1.67 -15.63 -5.76
C TRP A 170 -3.02 -15.74 -6.48
N GLY A 171 -3.01 -15.89 -7.82
CA GLY A 171 -4.24 -15.96 -8.61
C GLY A 171 -5.02 -14.65 -8.60
N TYR A 172 -4.38 -13.55 -9.01
CA TYR A 172 -5.01 -12.24 -9.17
C TYR A 172 -5.10 -11.84 -10.64
N ILE A 173 -6.22 -11.24 -11.00
CA ILE A 173 -6.41 -10.55 -12.29
C ILE A 173 -6.15 -9.07 -12.07
N CYS A 174 -5.25 -8.50 -12.86
CA CYS A 174 -4.82 -7.12 -12.73
C CYS A 174 -5.16 -6.31 -13.98
N ARG A 175 -5.50 -5.02 -13.77
CA ARG A 175 -5.70 -4.05 -14.83
C ARG A 175 -5.19 -2.69 -14.38
N ASN A 176 -4.86 -1.82 -15.33
CA ASN A 176 -4.63 -0.42 -14.99
C ASN A 176 -5.89 0.15 -14.33
N ILE A 177 -5.75 0.96 -13.28
CA ILE A 177 -6.89 1.54 -12.56
C ILE A 177 -7.79 2.36 -13.51
N TYR A 178 -7.20 3.01 -14.49
CA TYR A 178 -7.90 3.73 -15.55
C TYR A 178 -8.27 2.82 -16.72
N ALA A 179 -8.76 1.68 -16.53
CA ALA A 179 -9.26 0.61 -17.42
C ALA A 179 -8.91 0.68 -18.93
N THR A 180 -8.81 1.89 -19.51
CA THR A 180 -8.48 2.15 -20.91
C THR A 180 -6.99 2.35 -21.17
N GLN A 181 -6.17 2.49 -20.12
CA GLN A 181 -4.74 2.66 -20.23
C GLN A 181 -3.99 1.32 -20.16
N PRO A 182 -2.89 1.15 -20.90
CA PRO A 182 -2.07 -0.05 -20.80
C PRO A 182 -1.36 -0.14 -19.44
N MET A 183 -1.03 -1.36 -19.01
CA MET A 183 -0.15 -1.61 -17.86
C MET A 183 1.33 -1.54 -18.29
N THR A 184 1.69 -0.43 -18.94
CA THR A 184 3.03 -0.16 -19.46
C THR A 184 3.37 1.30 -19.25
N GLY A 185 4.65 1.60 -19.12
CA GLY A 185 5.14 2.95 -18.83
C GLY A 185 6.04 2.96 -17.60
N ALA A 186 6.64 4.12 -17.32
CA ALA A 186 7.58 4.27 -16.20
C ALA A 186 6.89 4.18 -14.83
N GLN A 187 5.60 4.57 -14.77
CA GLN A 187 4.81 4.58 -13.54
C GLN A 187 3.32 4.45 -13.89
N PHE A 188 2.61 3.57 -13.19
CA PHE A 188 1.16 3.38 -13.32
C PHE A 188 0.61 2.61 -12.11
N ASP A 189 -0.69 2.77 -11.86
CA ASP A 189 -1.39 2.04 -10.81
C ASP A 189 -2.19 0.88 -11.37
N ILE A 190 -2.08 -0.27 -10.70
CA ILE A 190 -2.85 -1.47 -11.05
C ILE A 190 -3.86 -1.81 -9.96
N LEU A 191 -5.10 -2.07 -10.40
CA LEU A 191 -6.14 -2.67 -9.58
C LEU A 191 -6.10 -4.18 -9.77
N CYS A 192 -5.87 -4.91 -8.68
CA CYS A 192 -5.73 -6.36 -8.66
C CYS A 192 -6.91 -6.98 -7.89
N ILE A 193 -7.66 -7.84 -8.56
CA ILE A 193 -8.87 -8.48 -8.03
C ILE A 193 -8.61 -9.98 -7.95
N PRO A 194 -8.95 -10.67 -6.84
CA PRO A 194 -8.83 -12.11 -6.73
C PRO A 194 -9.59 -12.82 -7.85
N ASP A 195 -8.93 -13.73 -8.58
CA ASP A 195 -9.62 -14.57 -9.54
C ASP A 195 -10.53 -15.57 -8.79
N ALA A 196 -11.83 -15.51 -9.07
CA ALA A 196 -12.82 -16.38 -8.45
C ALA A 196 -12.66 -17.86 -8.86
N THR A 197 -11.90 -18.14 -9.92
CA THR A 197 -11.65 -19.50 -10.43
C THR A 197 -10.45 -20.18 -9.75
N THR A 198 -9.59 -19.42 -9.08
CA THR A 198 -8.43 -19.92 -8.32
C THR A 198 -8.75 -19.97 -6.82
N ARG A 199 -9.32 -21.09 -6.38
CA ARG A 199 -9.50 -21.42 -4.96
C ARG A 199 -8.67 -22.63 -4.57
#